data_8186511cda3cd7ec691146db18d434dc
#
_entry.id   8186511cda3cd7ec691146db18d434dc
#
_cell.length_a   1.000
_cell.length_b   1.000
_cell.length_c   1.000
_cell.angle_alpha   90.00
_cell.angle_beta   90.00
_cell.angle_gamma   90.00
#
_symmetry.space_group_name_H-M   'P 1'
#
loop_
_entity.id
_entity.type
_entity.pdbx_description
1 polymer ?
#
loop_
_entity_poly.entity_id
_entity_poly.type
_entity_poly.pdbx_seq_one_letter_code
_entity_poly.pdbx_strand_id
1 'polypeptide(L)'
;MCAESLIFDIDGTLWDSRELVARGYNQQLHQEGLDHLQVSAEQFLPLFGKVAEDIADVLFPSIPAPERYKLMFRCMDAEEVYMKNDPCQVGYPGVKETLEALSKNHRLFIVSNSQKGYPELCMEKLGLTGLFQGHLCYGDTGTEKGLT
;
A
#
# COMPACT_ATOMS: atom_id res chain seq x y z
N MET A 1 -21.97 8.32 -25.41
CA MET A 1 -20.62 7.72 -25.36
C MET A 1 -20.48 6.96 -24.06
N CYS A 2 -20.02 5.73 -24.10
CA CYS A 2 -19.64 5.02 -22.87
C CYS A 2 -18.41 5.72 -22.28
N ALA A 3 -18.49 6.16 -21.03
CA ALA A 3 -17.33 6.65 -20.32
C ALA A 3 -16.31 5.50 -20.19
N GLU A 4 -15.09 5.71 -20.65
CA GLU A 4 -14.01 4.75 -20.46
C GLU A 4 -13.70 4.59 -18.97
N SER A 5 -13.32 3.39 -18.58
CA SER A 5 -12.90 3.09 -17.22
C SER A 5 -11.38 3.12 -17.14
N LEU A 6 -10.86 3.80 -16.12
CA LEU A 6 -9.43 3.86 -15.83
C LEU A 6 -9.17 3.12 -14.50
N ILE A 7 -8.17 2.27 -14.51
CA ILE A 7 -7.76 1.48 -13.36
C ILE A 7 -6.38 1.95 -12.92
N PHE A 8 -6.25 2.29 -11.65
CA PHE A 8 -5.02 2.78 -11.05
C PHE A 8 -4.46 1.77 -10.04
N ASP A 9 -3.15 1.65 -10.02
CA ASP A 9 -2.40 1.09 -8.91
C ASP A 9 -2.21 2.14 -7.82
N ILE A 10 -1.71 1.77 -6.66
CA ILE A 10 -1.45 2.67 -5.53
C ILE A 10 0.04 2.97 -5.40
N ASP A 11 0.82 2.01 -4.90
CA ASP A 11 2.21 2.22 -4.55
C ASP A 11 3.07 2.48 -5.78
N GLY A 12 3.80 3.60 -5.77
CA GLY A 12 4.60 4.03 -6.91
C GLY A 12 3.78 4.64 -8.06
N THR A 13 2.46 4.77 -7.92
CA THR A 13 1.55 5.35 -8.92
C THR A 13 0.81 6.58 -8.38
N LEU A 14 0.10 6.45 -7.28
CA LEU A 14 -0.63 7.54 -6.64
C LEU A 14 0.17 8.20 -5.53
N TRP A 15 1.00 7.45 -4.85
CA TRP A 15 1.85 7.94 -3.77
C TRP A 15 3.17 7.19 -3.65
N ASP A 16 4.10 7.81 -2.92
CA ASP A 16 5.33 7.18 -2.44
C ASP A 16 5.30 7.08 -0.92
N SER A 17 4.87 5.94 -0.43
CA SER A 17 4.68 5.68 1.01
C SER A 17 5.91 5.07 1.70
N ARG A 18 7.01 4.81 0.99
CA ARG A 18 8.15 4.03 1.47
C ARG A 18 8.70 4.47 2.82
N GLU A 19 8.83 5.78 3.04
CA GLU A 19 9.31 6.31 4.31
C GLU A 19 8.36 6.03 5.46
N LEU A 20 7.05 6.20 5.26
CA LEU A 20 6.06 5.93 6.30
C LEU A 20 5.93 4.44 6.58
N VAL A 21 5.99 3.62 5.53
CA VAL A 21 6.00 2.15 5.64
C VAL A 21 7.19 1.70 6.48
N ALA A 22 8.40 2.15 6.14
CA ALA A 22 9.60 1.79 6.88
C ALA A 22 9.52 2.19 8.35
N ARG A 23 8.99 3.37 8.66
CA ARG A 23 8.81 3.85 10.04
C ARG A 23 7.81 2.98 10.81
N GLY A 24 6.66 2.66 10.20
CA GLY A 24 5.66 1.79 10.83
C GLY A 24 6.20 0.40 11.11
N TYR A 25 6.92 -0.20 10.15
CA TYR A 25 7.57 -1.50 10.33
C TYR A 25 8.62 -1.46 11.42
N ASN A 26 9.50 -0.47 11.41
CA ASN A 26 10.57 -0.34 12.41
C ASN A 26 10.02 -0.11 13.82
N GLN A 27 8.92 0.60 13.96
CA GLN A 27 8.25 0.74 15.24
C GLN A 27 7.76 -0.61 15.78
N GLN A 28 7.14 -1.43 14.93
CA GLN A 28 6.69 -2.77 15.31
C GLN A 28 7.87 -3.70 15.64
N LEU A 29 8.89 -3.70 14.80
CA LEU A 29 10.11 -4.50 15.04
C LEU A 29 10.79 -4.13 16.35
N HIS A 30 10.87 -2.84 16.67
CA HIS A 30 11.41 -2.37 17.93
C HIS A 30 10.59 -2.85 19.13
N GLN A 31 9.26 -2.78 19.06
CA GLN A 31 8.38 -3.26 20.11
C GLN A 31 8.53 -4.77 20.39
N GLU A 32 8.89 -5.55 19.38
CA GLU A 32 9.14 -6.99 19.50
C GLU A 32 10.60 -7.34 19.84
N GLY A 33 11.48 -6.35 20.03
CA GLY A 33 12.90 -6.58 20.29
C GLY A 33 13.68 -7.07 19.07
N LEU A 34 13.19 -6.81 17.87
CA LEU A 34 13.75 -7.25 16.58
C LEU A 34 14.49 -6.10 15.85
N ASP A 35 15.16 -5.23 16.58
CA ASP A 35 15.87 -4.07 16.01
C ASP A 35 16.91 -4.44 14.94
N HIS A 36 17.46 -5.65 15.00
CA HIS A 36 18.40 -6.15 14.01
C HIS A 36 17.74 -6.44 12.63
N LEU A 37 16.41 -6.41 12.54
CA LEU A 37 15.64 -6.60 11.31
C LEU A 37 15.10 -5.29 10.74
N GLN A 38 15.50 -4.14 11.26
CA GLN A 38 15.04 -2.85 10.77
C GLN A 38 15.20 -2.72 9.25
N VAL A 39 14.24 -2.04 8.64
CA VAL A 39 14.15 -1.86 7.19
C VAL A 39 14.32 -0.40 6.80
N SER A 40 14.78 -0.15 5.58
CA SER A 40 14.89 1.18 5.01
C SER A 40 13.86 1.39 3.89
N ALA A 41 13.58 2.66 3.60
CA ALA A 41 12.65 3.03 2.53
C ALA A 41 13.09 2.49 1.15
N GLU A 42 14.40 2.45 0.88
CA GLU A 42 14.96 1.98 -0.39
C GLU A 42 14.66 0.50 -0.64
N GLN A 43 14.59 -0.31 0.41
CA GLN A 43 14.27 -1.74 0.28
C GLN A 43 12.87 -1.99 -0.26
N PHE A 44 11.94 -1.04 -0.09
CA PHE A 44 10.57 -1.18 -0.57
C PHE A 44 10.39 -0.86 -2.06
N LEU A 45 11.32 -0.12 -2.68
CA LEU A 45 11.17 0.27 -4.09
C LEU A 45 10.97 -0.92 -5.05
N PRO A 46 11.80 -1.98 -5.00
CA PRO A 46 11.60 -3.16 -5.85
C PRO A 46 10.44 -4.06 -5.40
N LEU A 47 9.83 -3.76 -4.24
CA LEU A 47 8.76 -4.55 -3.65
C LEU A 47 7.36 -3.97 -3.92
N PHE A 48 7.28 -2.77 -4.47
CA PHE A 48 6.01 -2.18 -4.86
C PHE A 48 5.23 -3.10 -5.82
N GLY A 49 3.96 -3.30 -5.52
CA GLY A 49 3.06 -4.14 -6.32
C GLY A 49 3.14 -5.64 -6.02
N LYS A 50 4.03 -6.08 -5.11
CA LYS A 50 4.11 -7.47 -4.66
C LYS A 50 3.09 -7.75 -3.55
N VAL A 51 2.75 -9.04 -3.39
CA VAL A 51 1.93 -9.50 -2.26
C VAL A 51 2.76 -9.61 -0.98
N ALA A 52 2.08 -9.63 0.16
CA ALA A 52 2.72 -9.60 1.49
C ALA A 52 3.75 -10.71 1.70
N GLU A 53 3.45 -11.92 1.25
CA GLU A 53 4.32 -13.08 1.41
C GLU A 53 5.64 -12.91 0.66
N ASP A 54 5.60 -12.40 -0.57
CA ASP A 54 6.79 -12.12 -1.37
C ASP A 54 7.66 -11.02 -0.72
N ILE A 55 7.01 -10.00 -0.17
CA ILE A 55 7.71 -8.92 0.56
C ILE A 55 8.38 -9.48 1.81
N ALA A 56 7.68 -10.33 2.57
CA ALA A 56 8.23 -10.98 3.76
C ALA A 56 9.45 -11.84 3.46
N ASP A 57 9.42 -12.58 2.35
CA ASP A 57 10.53 -13.44 1.91
C ASP A 57 11.80 -12.63 1.62
N VAL A 58 11.65 -11.42 1.13
CA VAL A 58 12.78 -10.51 0.85
C VAL A 58 13.27 -9.81 2.12
N LEU A 59 12.36 -9.29 2.96
CA LEU A 59 12.73 -8.47 4.12
C LEU A 59 13.21 -9.30 5.31
N PHE A 60 12.62 -10.48 5.53
CA PHE A 60 12.85 -11.30 6.72
C PHE A 60 13.31 -12.73 6.42
N PRO A 61 14.31 -12.94 5.55
CA PRO A 61 14.71 -14.30 5.12
C PRO A 61 15.26 -15.16 6.25
N SER A 62 15.77 -14.54 7.32
CA SER A 62 16.33 -15.26 8.48
C SER A 62 15.26 -15.86 9.41
N ILE A 63 13.98 -15.46 9.26
CA ILE A 63 12.89 -15.98 10.07
C ILE A 63 12.21 -17.13 9.33
N PRO A 64 11.92 -18.28 9.99
CA PRO A 64 11.20 -19.40 9.37
C PRO A 64 9.84 -18.94 8.79
N ALA A 65 9.45 -19.53 7.65
CA ALA A 65 8.31 -19.09 6.85
C ALA A 65 6.99 -18.84 7.62
N PRO A 66 6.49 -19.73 8.52
CA PRO A 66 5.24 -19.46 9.24
C PRO A 66 5.33 -18.20 10.11
N GLU A 67 6.43 -18.00 10.83
CA GLU A 67 6.62 -16.85 11.74
C GLU A 67 6.95 -15.58 10.95
N ARG A 68 7.65 -15.70 9.84
CA ARG A 68 7.96 -14.60 8.92
C ARG A 68 6.68 -13.92 8.40
N TYR A 69 5.71 -14.71 7.97
CA TYR A 69 4.44 -14.17 7.45
C TYR A 69 3.59 -13.55 8.55
N LYS A 70 3.55 -14.16 9.74
CA LYS A 70 2.89 -13.56 10.90
C LYS A 70 3.52 -12.22 11.30
N LEU A 71 4.85 -12.13 11.30
CA LEU A 71 5.55 -10.88 11.56
C LEU A 71 5.20 -9.84 10.49
N MET A 72 5.18 -10.23 9.23
CA MET A 72 4.83 -9.34 8.13
C MET A 72 3.45 -8.71 8.31
N PHE A 73 2.44 -9.51 8.65
CA PHE A 73 1.09 -9.01 8.90
C PHE A 73 1.04 -8.04 10.09
N ARG A 74 1.77 -8.32 11.18
CA ARG A 74 1.85 -7.38 12.30
C ARG A 74 2.54 -6.07 11.91
N CYS A 75 3.58 -6.12 11.08
CA CYS A 75 4.22 -4.92 10.54
C CYS A 75 3.26 -4.11 9.65
N MET A 76 2.46 -4.77 8.83
CA MET A 76 1.46 -4.12 7.97
C MET A 76 0.34 -3.47 8.79
N ASP A 77 -0.14 -4.13 9.84
CA ASP A 77 -1.12 -3.53 10.75
C ASP A 77 -0.56 -2.28 11.45
N ALA A 78 0.70 -2.35 11.90
CA ALA A 78 1.38 -1.20 12.51
C ALA A 78 1.63 -0.07 11.52
N GLU A 79 2.00 -0.39 10.29
CA GLU A 79 2.15 0.57 9.19
C GLU A 79 0.86 1.35 8.97
N GLU A 80 -0.28 0.66 8.87
CA GLU A 80 -1.57 1.28 8.61
C GLU A 80 -1.95 2.28 9.73
N VAL A 81 -1.74 1.90 10.99
CA VAL A 81 -1.95 2.78 12.14
C VAL A 81 -0.98 3.97 12.10
N TYR A 82 0.28 3.72 11.79
CA TYR A 82 1.30 4.77 11.67
C TYR A 82 0.93 5.79 10.59
N MET A 83 0.58 5.32 9.41
CA MET A 83 0.22 6.18 8.28
C MET A 83 -1.03 7.02 8.53
N LYS A 84 -2.02 6.49 9.25
CA LYS A 84 -3.22 7.24 9.65
C LYS A 84 -2.89 8.42 10.56
N ASN A 85 -1.91 8.26 11.44
CA ASN A 85 -1.56 9.25 12.46
C ASN A 85 -0.46 10.22 12.02
N ASP A 86 0.32 9.90 10.99
CA ASP A 86 1.39 10.75 10.49
C ASP A 86 0.81 11.83 9.55
N PRO A 87 1.10 13.12 9.77
CA PRO A 87 0.58 14.22 8.94
C PRO A 87 1.28 14.36 7.59
N CYS A 88 2.34 13.59 7.35
CA CYS A 88 3.14 13.69 6.14
C CYS A 88 2.32 13.38 4.89
N GLN A 89 2.42 14.23 3.88
CA GLN A 89 1.79 14.00 2.58
C GLN A 89 2.74 13.18 1.71
N VAL A 90 2.26 12.05 1.22
CA VAL A 90 3.06 11.10 0.43
C VAL A 90 2.56 10.96 -1.01
N GLY A 91 1.48 11.66 -1.38
CA GLY A 91 0.96 11.70 -2.74
C GLY A 91 1.96 12.34 -3.71
N TYR A 92 2.03 11.80 -4.92
CA TYR A 92 2.81 12.48 -5.96
C TYR A 92 2.16 13.82 -6.33
N PRO A 93 2.99 14.83 -6.70
CA PRO A 93 2.47 16.14 -7.12
C PRO A 93 1.47 16.02 -8.28
N GLY A 94 0.33 16.69 -8.16
CA GLY A 94 -0.69 16.74 -9.21
C GLY A 94 -1.63 15.53 -9.28
N VAL A 95 -1.48 14.51 -8.43
CA VAL A 95 -2.35 13.33 -8.46
C VAL A 95 -3.81 13.71 -8.22
N LYS A 96 -4.09 14.47 -7.18
CA LYS A 96 -5.47 14.85 -6.83
C LYS A 96 -6.14 15.63 -7.96
N GLU A 97 -5.51 16.67 -8.43
CA GLU A 97 -6.02 17.53 -9.51
C GLU A 97 -6.23 16.76 -10.81
N THR A 98 -5.31 15.85 -11.13
CA THR A 98 -5.40 15.00 -12.32
C THR A 98 -6.59 14.03 -12.22
N LEU A 99 -6.75 13.36 -11.09
CA LEU A 99 -7.84 12.42 -10.88
C LEU A 99 -9.20 13.13 -10.82
N GLU A 100 -9.28 14.31 -10.22
CA GLU A 100 -10.49 15.13 -10.23
C GLU A 100 -10.88 15.55 -11.66
N ALA A 101 -9.90 15.88 -12.49
CA ALA A 101 -10.14 16.21 -13.90
C ALA A 101 -10.61 14.98 -14.71
N LEU A 102 -9.96 13.83 -14.52
CA LEU A 102 -10.31 12.57 -15.20
C LEU A 102 -11.70 12.07 -14.81
N SER A 103 -12.09 12.22 -13.55
CA SER A 103 -13.39 11.75 -13.04
C SER A 103 -14.59 12.40 -13.70
N LYS A 104 -14.41 13.55 -14.36
CA LYS A 104 -15.47 14.25 -15.10
C LYS A 104 -15.93 13.48 -16.34
N ASN A 105 -15.03 12.71 -16.96
CA ASN A 105 -15.29 12.03 -18.24
C ASN A 105 -15.02 10.52 -18.19
N HIS A 106 -14.46 10.02 -17.08
CA HIS A 106 -14.06 8.63 -16.94
C HIS A 106 -14.55 8.06 -15.60
N ARG A 107 -14.76 6.75 -15.57
CA ARG A 107 -14.97 6.01 -14.33
C ARG A 107 -13.61 5.58 -13.78
N LEU A 108 -13.33 5.91 -12.53
CA LEU A 108 -12.05 5.62 -11.90
C LEU A 108 -12.17 4.42 -10.94
N PHE A 109 -11.20 3.51 -10.99
CA PHE A 109 -11.12 2.34 -10.15
C PHE A 109 -9.68 2.16 -9.63
N ILE A 110 -9.55 1.49 -8.47
CA ILE A 110 -8.26 1.07 -7.92
C ILE A 110 -8.18 -0.46 -7.94
N VAL A 111 -7.03 -0.99 -8.37
CA VAL A 111 -6.69 -2.41 -8.20
C VAL A 111 -5.26 -2.51 -7.65
N SER A 112 -5.11 -3.15 -6.48
CA SER A 112 -3.85 -3.20 -5.74
C SER A 112 -3.57 -4.60 -5.19
N ASN A 113 -2.30 -4.97 -5.04
CA ASN A 113 -1.89 -6.18 -4.31
C ASN A 113 -1.74 -5.94 -2.80
N SER A 114 -2.39 -4.92 -2.26
CA SER A 114 -2.35 -4.56 -0.85
C SER A 114 -3.33 -5.33 0.02
N GLN A 115 -3.20 -5.17 1.33
CA GLN A 115 -4.14 -5.66 2.31
C GLN A 115 -5.49 -4.95 2.21
N LYS A 116 -6.51 -5.58 2.77
CA LYS A 116 -7.84 -4.97 2.93
C LYS A 116 -7.73 -3.70 3.79
N GLY A 117 -8.38 -2.63 3.36
CA GLY A 117 -8.35 -1.34 4.05
C GLY A 117 -7.28 -0.37 3.51
N TYR A 118 -6.25 -0.86 2.87
CA TYR A 118 -5.17 -0.01 2.33
C TYR A 118 -5.63 0.94 1.20
N PRO A 119 -6.48 0.52 0.24
CA PRO A 119 -7.03 1.45 -0.75
C PRO A 119 -7.83 2.59 -0.12
N GLU A 120 -8.63 2.29 0.91
CA GLU A 120 -9.41 3.27 1.65
C GLU A 120 -8.49 4.27 2.37
N LEU A 121 -7.45 3.79 3.03
CA LEU A 121 -6.44 4.63 3.67
C LEU A 121 -5.78 5.57 2.66
N CYS A 122 -5.41 5.07 1.49
CA CYS A 122 -4.83 5.88 0.42
C CYS A 122 -5.80 7.00 -0.02
N MET A 123 -7.03 6.64 -0.32
CA MET A 123 -8.05 7.62 -0.73
C MET A 123 -8.30 8.68 0.34
N GLU A 124 -8.39 8.29 1.59
CA GLU A 124 -8.61 9.21 2.71
C GLU A 124 -7.41 10.16 2.87
N LYS A 125 -6.20 9.60 2.92
CA LYS A 125 -4.96 10.38 3.13
C LYS A 125 -4.67 11.36 1.99
N LEU A 126 -5.01 11.00 0.75
CA LEU A 126 -4.85 11.85 -0.42
C LEU A 126 -6.04 12.79 -0.71
N GLY A 127 -7.11 12.70 0.06
CA GLY A 127 -8.32 13.48 -0.18
C GLY A 127 -9.07 13.08 -1.45
N LEU A 128 -9.08 11.79 -1.78
CA LEU A 128 -9.68 11.22 -2.98
C LEU A 128 -10.97 10.46 -2.70
N THR A 129 -11.48 10.49 -1.47
CA THR A 129 -12.71 9.80 -1.06
C THR A 129 -13.89 10.23 -1.94
N GLY A 130 -14.60 9.24 -2.49
CA GLY A 130 -15.74 9.48 -3.38
C GLY A 130 -15.39 9.67 -4.85
N LEU A 131 -14.09 9.76 -5.22
CA LEU A 131 -13.67 9.93 -6.61
C LEU A 131 -13.70 8.61 -7.39
N PHE A 132 -13.35 7.51 -6.73
CA PHE A 132 -13.32 6.18 -7.34
C PHE A 132 -14.67 5.49 -7.17
N GLN A 133 -15.14 4.82 -8.22
CA GLN A 133 -16.41 4.08 -8.22
C GLN A 133 -16.29 2.70 -7.59
N GLY A 134 -15.08 2.20 -7.44
CA GLY A 134 -14.80 0.94 -6.77
C GLY A 134 -13.31 0.67 -6.67
N HIS A 135 -12.98 -0.29 -5.84
CA HIS A 135 -11.62 -0.78 -5.68
C HIS A 135 -11.61 -2.26 -5.34
N LEU A 136 -10.53 -2.93 -5.71
CA LEU A 136 -10.23 -4.30 -5.32
C LEU A 136 -8.79 -4.38 -4.85
N CYS A 137 -8.55 -5.19 -3.84
CA CYS A 137 -7.19 -5.50 -3.39
C CYS A 137 -7.02 -7.00 -3.13
N TYR A 138 -5.76 -7.43 -2.98
CA TYR A 138 -5.44 -8.82 -2.67
C TYR A 138 -6.14 -9.30 -1.39
N GLY A 139 -6.22 -8.44 -0.38
CA GLY A 139 -6.90 -8.75 0.88
C GLY A 139 -8.41 -9.00 0.74
N ASP A 140 -9.04 -8.51 -0.32
CA ASP A 140 -10.45 -8.78 -0.61
C ASP A 140 -10.65 -10.08 -1.39
N THR A 141 -9.78 -10.38 -2.34
CA THR A 141 -9.96 -11.45 -3.32
C THR A 141 -9.14 -12.69 -3.05
N GLY A 142 -8.01 -12.57 -2.33
CA GLY A 142 -7.00 -13.61 -2.20
C GLY A 142 -6.29 -13.96 -3.52
N THR A 143 -6.45 -13.11 -4.55
CA THR A 143 -5.87 -13.31 -5.88
C THR A 143 -5.01 -12.11 -6.25
N GLU A 144 -3.76 -12.38 -6.63
CA GLU A 144 -2.83 -11.37 -7.09
C GLU A 144 -3.30 -10.76 -8.42
N LYS A 145 -3.21 -9.43 -8.54
CA LYS A 145 -3.55 -8.76 -9.80
C LYS A 145 -2.58 -9.17 -10.92
N GLY A 146 -3.11 -9.29 -12.13
CA GLY A 146 -2.33 -9.66 -13.30
C GLY A 146 -2.17 -11.17 -13.51
N LEU A 147 -2.73 -12.01 -12.63
CA LEU A 147 -2.75 -13.48 -12.76
C LEU A 147 -4.11 -14.00 -13.24
N THR A 148 -4.71 -13.35 -14.20
CA THR A 148 -5.97 -13.81 -14.83
C THR A 148 -5.72 -14.46 -16.17
#